data_c4e5dc8a2b695ad47b71caaa1a670bc4
#
_entry.id   c4e5dc8a2b695ad47b71caaa1a670bc4
#
_cell.length_a   1.000
_cell.length_b   1.000
_cell.length_c   1.000
_cell.angle_alpha   90.00
_cell.angle_beta   90.00
_cell.angle_gamma   90.00
#
_symmetry.space_group_name_H-M   'P 1'
#
loop_
_entity.id
_entity.type
_entity.pdbx_description
1 polymer ?
#
loop_
_entity_poly.entity_id
_entity_poly.type
_entity_poly.pdbx_seq_one_letter_code
_entity_poly.pdbx_strand_id
1 'polypeptide(L)'
;NNDLREAGLRTRDTIRYTMVFTIPCAVGMAALARPIMMMLYGNNDSLALAAGIMQSGALLTVLLALSTLTTGILQGLGEMQAPLVHAATAVAIHLGFLVLFVVKFKWNIYGVVYANIIFGLIICLLNARSIRKKLHYRQEIKKTFLVPVIAAGVMGIAAYLVHRVFNLFAGNTISTILAVCVGAVVYGICLVKLGGILEREIRRLPKGDLLADLLIRLNIL
;
A
#
# COMPACT_ATOMS: atom_id res chain seq x y z
N ASN A 1 5.15 21.59 24.72
CA ASN A 1 4.83 20.13 24.88
C ASN A 1 3.50 19.72 24.24
N ASN A 2 2.48 20.59 24.18
CA ASN A 2 1.19 20.28 23.54
C ASN A 2 1.32 20.12 22.02
N ASP A 3 2.09 20.98 21.37
CA ASP A 3 2.27 20.98 19.90
C ASP A 3 2.92 19.70 19.39
N LEU A 4 3.91 19.17 20.09
CA LEU A 4 4.57 17.89 19.70
C LEU A 4 3.63 16.70 19.88
N ARG A 5 2.79 16.72 20.90
CA ARG A 5 1.79 15.67 21.14
C ARG A 5 0.72 15.68 20.03
N GLU A 6 0.24 16.85 19.66
CA GLU A 6 -0.71 17.03 18.56
C GLU A 6 -0.09 16.60 17.22
N ALA A 7 1.15 17.02 16.93
CA ALA A 7 1.90 16.58 15.77
C ALA A 7 2.05 15.06 15.73
N GLY A 8 2.31 14.40 16.86
CA GLY A 8 2.38 12.95 16.97
C GLY A 8 1.05 12.26 16.63
N LEU A 9 -0.08 12.79 17.12
CA LEU A 9 -1.41 12.26 16.80
C LEU A 9 -1.74 12.42 15.31
N ARG A 10 -1.50 13.60 14.75
CA ARG A 10 -1.70 13.86 13.31
C ARG A 10 -0.82 12.95 12.45
N THR A 11 0.45 12.77 12.82
CA THR A 11 1.38 11.85 12.14
C THR A 11 0.83 10.42 12.13
N ARG A 12 0.36 9.92 13.28
CA ARG A 12 -0.23 8.60 13.41
C ARG A 12 -1.41 8.41 12.48
N ASP A 13 -2.34 9.35 12.48
CA ASP A 13 -3.56 9.27 11.69
C ASP A 13 -3.24 9.36 10.18
N THR A 14 -2.31 10.22 9.79
CA THR A 14 -1.88 10.35 8.39
C THR A 14 -1.23 9.05 7.89
N ILE A 15 -0.34 8.43 8.65
CA ILE A 15 0.27 7.14 8.30
C ILE A 15 -0.82 6.07 8.17
N ARG A 16 -1.78 6.02 9.10
CA ARG A 16 -2.89 5.06 9.08
C ARG A 16 -3.74 5.22 7.82
N TYR A 17 -4.19 6.43 7.49
CA TYR A 17 -5.00 6.68 6.30
C TYR A 17 -4.23 6.34 5.02
N THR A 18 -2.96 6.70 4.93
CA THR A 18 -2.13 6.33 3.78
C THR A 18 -2.05 4.81 3.61
N MET A 19 -1.85 4.05 4.69
CA MET A 19 -1.79 2.59 4.62
C MET A 19 -3.14 1.96 4.27
N VAL A 20 -4.25 2.49 4.79
CA VAL A 20 -5.61 2.06 4.44
C VAL A 20 -5.88 2.13 2.93
N PHE A 21 -5.31 3.11 2.22
CA PHE A 21 -5.45 3.22 0.76
C PHE A 21 -4.36 2.46 -0.01
N THR A 22 -3.12 2.51 0.45
CA THR A 22 -1.98 1.96 -0.32
C THR A 22 -1.93 0.43 -0.27
N ILE A 23 -2.25 -0.17 0.88
CA ILE A 23 -2.20 -1.63 1.04
C ILE A 23 -3.18 -2.34 0.08
N PRO A 24 -4.48 -1.97 -0.01
CA PRO A 24 -5.38 -2.61 -0.96
C PRO A 24 -4.97 -2.38 -2.42
N CYS A 25 -4.43 -1.22 -2.77
CA CYS A 25 -3.90 -0.98 -4.11
C CYS A 25 -2.77 -1.97 -4.44
N ALA A 26 -1.82 -2.16 -3.54
CA ALA A 26 -0.72 -3.10 -3.72
C ALA A 26 -1.21 -4.55 -3.84
N VAL A 27 -2.11 -4.99 -2.95
CA VAL A 27 -2.68 -6.34 -3.01
C VAL A 27 -3.53 -6.53 -4.27
N GLY A 28 -4.29 -5.53 -4.69
CA GLY A 28 -5.07 -5.56 -5.93
C GLY A 28 -4.17 -5.69 -7.17
N MET A 29 -3.08 -4.91 -7.23
CA MET A 29 -2.06 -5.03 -8.29
C MET A 29 -1.41 -6.41 -8.30
N ALA A 30 -1.09 -6.98 -7.13
CA ALA A 30 -0.51 -8.31 -7.05
C ALA A 30 -1.49 -9.41 -7.49
N ALA A 31 -2.75 -9.35 -7.03
CA ALA A 31 -3.77 -10.35 -7.30
C ALA A 31 -4.22 -10.34 -8.78
N LEU A 32 -4.32 -9.16 -9.38
CA LEU A 32 -4.78 -8.97 -10.75
C LEU A 32 -3.64 -8.59 -11.71
N ALA A 33 -2.37 -8.87 -11.38
CA ALA A 33 -1.21 -8.46 -12.17
C ALA A 33 -1.31 -8.93 -13.63
N ARG A 34 -1.59 -10.21 -13.86
CA ARG A 34 -1.71 -10.76 -15.21
C ARG A 34 -2.92 -10.21 -15.99
N PRO A 35 -4.14 -10.19 -15.43
CA PRO A 35 -5.29 -9.52 -16.04
C PRO A 35 -5.05 -8.07 -16.43
N ILE A 36 -4.46 -7.29 -15.54
CA ILE A 36 -4.16 -5.87 -15.76
C ILE A 36 -3.14 -5.72 -16.90
N MET A 37 -2.03 -6.48 -16.87
CA MET A 37 -1.02 -6.40 -17.93
C MET A 37 -1.57 -6.87 -19.27
N MET A 38 -2.42 -7.90 -19.29
CA MET A 38 -3.10 -8.34 -20.50
C MET A 38 -4.07 -7.29 -21.05
N MET A 39 -4.74 -6.54 -20.18
CA MET A 39 -5.62 -5.44 -20.59
C MET A 39 -4.84 -4.26 -21.19
N LEU A 40 -3.64 -3.95 -20.68
CA LEU A 40 -2.84 -2.80 -21.11
C LEU A 40 -2.00 -3.09 -22.36
N TYR A 41 -1.42 -4.27 -22.44
CA TYR A 41 -0.43 -4.62 -23.47
C TYR A 41 -0.87 -5.76 -24.40
N GLY A 42 -2.03 -6.34 -24.16
CA GLY A 42 -2.51 -7.52 -24.90
C GLY A 42 -1.80 -8.80 -24.49
N ASN A 43 -2.08 -9.87 -25.25
CA ASN A 43 -1.46 -11.17 -25.02
C ASN A 43 -0.21 -11.30 -25.90
N ASN A 44 0.97 -11.12 -25.32
CA ASN A 44 2.26 -11.21 -25.97
C ASN A 44 3.26 -12.03 -25.14
N ASP A 45 4.42 -12.36 -25.71
CA ASP A 45 5.45 -13.18 -25.07
C ASP A 45 6.00 -12.56 -23.78
N SER A 46 5.96 -11.24 -23.63
CA SER A 46 6.43 -10.50 -22.45
C SER A 46 5.40 -10.42 -21.34
N LEU A 47 4.15 -10.86 -21.55
CA LEU A 47 3.05 -10.74 -20.59
C LEU A 47 3.38 -11.39 -19.23
N ALA A 48 3.95 -12.59 -19.26
CA ALA A 48 4.30 -13.33 -18.03
C ALA A 48 5.38 -12.59 -17.22
N LEU A 49 6.39 -12.03 -17.91
CA LEU A 49 7.44 -11.24 -17.28
C LEU A 49 6.88 -9.95 -16.68
N ALA A 50 6.07 -9.20 -17.45
CA ALA A 50 5.47 -7.95 -17.02
C ALA A 50 4.55 -8.16 -15.80
N ALA A 51 3.72 -9.21 -15.82
CA ALA A 51 2.88 -9.57 -14.69
C ALA A 51 3.69 -9.97 -13.45
N GLY A 52 4.77 -10.74 -13.64
CA GLY A 52 5.66 -11.13 -12.56
C GLY A 52 6.38 -9.94 -11.92
N ILE A 53 6.83 -8.97 -12.71
CA ILE A 53 7.43 -7.72 -12.21
C ILE A 53 6.41 -6.90 -11.44
N MET A 54 5.20 -6.73 -11.97
CA MET A 54 4.12 -6.00 -11.29
C MET A 54 3.76 -6.66 -9.96
N GLN A 55 3.64 -7.97 -9.93
CA GLN A 55 3.33 -8.73 -8.72
C GLN A 55 4.43 -8.60 -7.67
N SER A 56 5.70 -8.77 -8.07
CA SER A 56 6.85 -8.63 -7.18
C SER A 56 7.02 -7.20 -6.69
N GLY A 57 6.73 -6.20 -7.54
CA GLY A 57 6.83 -4.78 -7.24
C GLY A 57 5.68 -4.22 -6.39
N ALA A 58 4.60 -4.98 -6.16
CA ALA A 58 3.45 -4.49 -5.40
C ALA A 58 3.82 -4.04 -3.97
N LEU A 59 4.72 -4.76 -3.29
CA LEU A 59 5.24 -4.37 -1.98
C LEU A 59 6.01 -3.04 -2.03
N LEU A 60 6.75 -2.79 -3.11
CA LEU A 60 7.48 -1.54 -3.31
C LEU A 60 6.55 -0.33 -3.30
N THR A 61 5.34 -0.44 -3.86
CA THR A 61 4.34 0.64 -3.84
C THR A 61 4.00 1.08 -2.42
N VAL A 62 3.81 0.12 -1.50
CA VAL A 62 3.55 0.42 -0.07
C VAL A 62 4.75 1.10 0.57
N LEU A 63 5.96 0.59 0.33
CA LEU A 63 7.18 1.14 0.89
C LEU A 63 7.48 2.55 0.36
N LEU A 64 7.27 2.81 -0.93
CA LEU A 64 7.45 4.13 -1.53
C LEU A 64 6.44 5.14 -1.00
N ALA A 65 5.17 4.78 -0.87
CA ALA A 65 4.16 5.64 -0.28
C ALA A 65 4.52 6.00 1.17
N LEU A 66 4.93 5.01 1.97
CA LEU A 66 5.34 5.22 3.36
C LEU A 66 6.63 6.06 3.46
N SER A 67 7.62 5.82 2.58
CA SER A 67 8.87 6.58 2.56
C SER A 67 8.63 8.05 2.20
N THR A 68 7.82 8.31 1.18
CA THR A 68 7.45 9.68 0.75
C THR A 68 6.71 10.42 1.85
N LEU A 69 5.71 9.76 2.46
CA LEU A 69 4.96 10.34 3.57
C LEU A 69 5.85 10.66 4.77
N THR A 70 6.67 9.71 5.21
CA THR A 70 7.54 9.90 6.38
C THR A 70 8.63 10.94 6.13
N THR A 71 9.11 11.07 4.90
CA THR A 71 10.01 12.16 4.46
C THR A 71 9.30 13.51 4.60
N GLY A 72 8.07 13.65 4.09
CA GLY A 72 7.28 14.87 4.24
C GLY A 72 7.00 15.24 5.71
N ILE A 73 6.73 14.24 6.56
CA ILE A 73 6.55 14.46 8.00
C ILE A 73 7.83 15.02 8.64
N LEU A 74 9.00 14.46 8.34
CA LEU A 74 10.29 14.97 8.86
C LEU A 74 10.55 16.40 8.41
N GLN A 75 10.30 16.71 7.15
CA GLN A 75 10.42 18.07 6.62
C GLN A 75 9.47 19.04 7.33
N GLY A 76 8.21 18.63 7.54
CA GLY A 76 7.23 19.41 8.30
C GLY A 76 7.61 19.63 9.77
N LEU A 77 8.42 18.77 10.36
CA LEU A 77 8.99 18.90 11.71
C LEU A 77 10.28 19.75 11.75
N GLY A 78 10.67 20.35 10.62
CA GLY A 78 11.89 21.13 10.49
C GLY A 78 13.18 20.32 10.32
N GLU A 79 13.08 18.99 10.18
CA GLU A 79 14.21 18.11 9.98
C GLU A 79 14.52 17.95 8.48
N MET A 80 15.10 19.00 7.87
CA MET A 80 15.42 19.00 6.45
C MET A 80 16.61 18.10 6.08
N GLN A 81 17.57 17.95 6.97
CA GLN A 81 18.80 17.21 6.71
C GLN A 81 18.62 15.70 6.91
N ALA A 82 17.78 15.29 7.86
CA ALA A 82 17.59 13.88 8.18
C ALA A 82 17.10 13.05 6.97
N PRO A 83 16.08 13.44 6.21
CA PRO A 83 15.65 12.70 5.01
C PRO A 83 16.73 12.61 3.94
N LEU A 84 17.55 13.65 3.77
CA LEU A 84 18.65 13.66 2.80
C LEU A 84 19.71 12.62 3.16
N VAL A 85 20.13 12.59 4.43
CA VAL A 85 21.10 11.60 4.92
C VAL A 85 20.54 10.18 4.82
N HIS A 86 19.27 10.00 5.17
CA HIS A 86 18.60 8.70 5.06
C HIS A 86 18.52 8.22 3.61
N ALA A 87 18.18 9.10 2.67
CA ALA A 87 18.14 8.80 1.25
C ALA A 87 19.53 8.45 0.71
N ALA A 88 20.56 9.23 1.04
CA ALA A 88 21.93 8.96 0.62
C ALA A 88 22.43 7.59 1.15
N THR A 89 22.15 7.29 2.42
CA THR A 89 22.48 6.00 3.03
C THR A 89 21.74 4.84 2.33
N ALA A 90 20.44 5.03 2.07
CA ALA A 90 19.64 4.02 1.38
C ALA A 90 20.11 3.77 -0.06
N VAL A 91 20.51 4.82 -0.80
CA VAL A 91 21.08 4.71 -2.15
C VAL A 91 22.40 3.94 -2.12
N ALA A 92 23.30 4.26 -1.19
CA ALA A 92 24.57 3.55 -1.08
C ALA A 92 24.37 2.04 -0.85
N ILE A 93 23.49 1.67 0.06
CA ILE A 93 23.14 0.27 0.33
C ILE A 93 22.42 -0.37 -0.88
N HIS A 94 21.49 0.36 -1.50
CA HIS A 94 20.77 -0.09 -2.70
C HIS A 94 21.72 -0.47 -3.83
N LEU A 95 22.72 0.38 -4.12
CA LEU A 95 23.73 0.09 -5.14
C LEU A 95 24.50 -1.20 -4.87
N GLY A 96 24.86 -1.46 -3.60
CA GLY A 96 25.49 -2.72 -3.20
C GLY A 96 24.60 -3.94 -3.47
N PHE A 97 23.32 -3.88 -3.08
CA PHE A 97 22.36 -4.96 -3.36
C PHE A 97 22.02 -5.09 -4.85
N LEU A 98 21.97 -3.98 -5.60
CA LEU A 98 21.76 -3.99 -7.03
C LEU A 98 22.85 -4.80 -7.73
N VAL A 99 24.14 -4.49 -7.44
CA VAL A 99 25.27 -5.23 -7.97
C VAL A 99 25.21 -6.71 -7.55
N LEU A 100 24.91 -6.98 -6.29
CA LEU A 100 24.81 -8.34 -5.77
C LEU A 100 23.74 -9.17 -6.51
N PHE A 101 22.52 -8.63 -6.65
CA PHE A 101 21.41 -9.36 -7.24
C PHE A 101 21.50 -9.48 -8.76
N VAL A 102 21.93 -8.41 -9.45
CA VAL A 102 21.99 -8.38 -10.91
C VAL A 102 23.25 -9.06 -11.43
N VAL A 103 24.42 -8.75 -10.85
CA VAL A 103 25.71 -9.24 -11.35
C VAL A 103 26.04 -10.62 -10.80
N LYS A 104 25.97 -10.80 -9.46
CA LYS A 104 26.40 -12.05 -8.81
C LYS A 104 25.34 -13.13 -8.89
N PHE A 105 24.08 -12.82 -8.56
CA PHE A 105 22.99 -13.79 -8.58
C PHE A 105 22.29 -13.91 -9.94
N LYS A 106 22.54 -12.98 -10.87
CA LYS A 106 21.95 -12.97 -12.23
C LYS A 106 20.42 -13.02 -12.23
N TRP A 107 19.80 -12.37 -11.24
CA TRP A 107 18.33 -12.33 -11.14
C TRP A 107 17.67 -11.38 -12.15
N ASN A 108 18.45 -10.87 -13.11
CA ASN A 108 17.97 -9.99 -14.17
C ASN A 108 17.14 -8.83 -13.60
N ILE A 109 15.98 -8.54 -14.22
CA ILE A 109 15.11 -7.43 -13.80
C ILE A 109 14.50 -7.62 -12.41
N TYR A 110 14.28 -8.85 -11.96
CA TYR A 110 13.80 -9.11 -10.60
C TYR A 110 14.81 -8.66 -9.53
N GLY A 111 16.09 -8.76 -9.83
CA GLY A 111 17.14 -8.24 -8.95
C GLY A 111 17.00 -6.74 -8.70
N VAL A 112 16.62 -5.98 -9.73
CA VAL A 112 16.33 -4.54 -9.60
C VAL A 112 15.11 -4.29 -8.71
N VAL A 113 14.03 -5.06 -8.90
CA VAL A 113 12.81 -4.93 -8.07
C VAL A 113 13.11 -5.18 -6.59
N TYR A 114 13.83 -6.25 -6.27
CA TYR A 114 14.19 -6.57 -4.89
C TYR A 114 15.17 -5.56 -4.28
N ALA A 115 16.13 -5.04 -5.05
CA ALA A 115 17.01 -3.97 -4.60
C ALA A 115 16.21 -2.70 -4.26
N ASN A 116 15.21 -2.33 -5.08
CA ASN A 116 14.30 -1.21 -4.80
C ASN A 116 13.43 -1.44 -3.55
N ILE A 117 12.98 -2.67 -3.30
CA ILE A 117 12.25 -3.00 -2.06
C ILE A 117 13.14 -2.76 -0.84
N ILE A 118 14.42 -3.18 -0.89
CA ILE A 118 15.38 -2.93 0.18
C ILE A 118 15.61 -1.44 0.36
N PHE A 119 15.76 -0.67 -0.72
CA PHE A 119 15.88 0.79 -0.68
C PHE A 119 14.70 1.43 0.06
N GLY A 120 13.45 1.12 -0.36
CA GLY A 120 12.25 1.64 0.30
C GLY A 120 12.15 1.25 1.76
N LEU A 121 12.53 0.00 2.11
CA LEU A 121 12.53 -0.49 3.48
C LEU A 121 13.52 0.30 4.36
N ILE A 122 14.73 0.55 3.87
CA ILE A 122 15.77 1.27 4.61
C ILE A 122 15.30 2.71 4.90
N ILE A 123 14.78 3.41 3.89
CA ILE A 123 14.26 4.78 4.10
C ILE A 123 13.14 4.77 5.14
N CYS A 124 12.16 3.85 5.02
CA CYS A 124 11.06 3.75 5.98
C CYS A 124 11.56 3.52 7.41
N LEU A 125 12.54 2.63 7.60
CA LEU A 125 13.10 2.33 8.92
C LEU A 125 13.86 3.53 9.51
N LEU A 126 14.70 4.19 8.71
CA LEU A 126 15.46 5.36 9.16
C LEU A 126 14.54 6.54 9.48
N ASN A 127 13.56 6.84 8.61
CA ASN A 127 12.58 7.88 8.84
C ASN A 127 11.73 7.59 10.08
N ALA A 128 11.22 6.36 10.23
CA ALA A 128 10.43 5.96 11.39
C ALA A 128 11.21 6.10 12.70
N ARG A 129 12.51 5.75 12.71
CA ARG A 129 13.39 5.94 13.86
C ARG A 129 13.53 7.43 14.22
N SER A 130 13.76 8.31 13.24
CA SER A 130 13.91 9.75 13.45
C SER A 130 12.60 10.39 13.92
N ILE A 131 11.46 10.06 13.33
CA ILE A 131 10.14 10.54 13.75
C ILE A 131 9.85 10.09 15.18
N ARG A 132 10.09 8.82 15.50
CA ARG A 132 9.89 8.28 16.85
C ARG A 132 10.75 9.01 17.89
N LYS A 133 12.00 9.32 17.55
CA LYS A 133 12.93 10.05 18.43
C LYS A 133 12.45 11.49 18.68
N LYS A 134 11.90 12.16 17.65
CA LYS A 134 11.45 13.55 17.71
C LYS A 134 10.11 13.71 18.43
N LEU A 135 9.13 12.87 18.09
CA LEU A 135 7.75 12.98 18.58
C LEU A 135 7.44 12.12 19.82
N HIS A 136 8.34 11.20 20.19
CA HIS A 136 8.15 10.25 21.32
C HIS A 136 6.83 9.47 21.23
N TYR A 137 6.28 9.24 20.03
CA TYR A 137 5.03 8.52 19.82
C TYR A 137 5.25 7.07 19.39
N ARG A 138 4.24 6.24 19.57
CA ARG A 138 4.22 4.86 19.07
C ARG A 138 3.08 4.68 18.07
N GLN A 139 3.41 4.15 16.89
CA GLN A 139 2.41 3.80 15.89
C GLN A 139 1.61 2.57 16.32
N GLU A 140 0.29 2.62 16.16
CA GLU A 140 -0.60 1.47 16.39
C GLU A 140 -0.48 0.48 15.21
N ILE A 141 0.40 -0.50 15.35
CA ILE A 141 0.68 -1.46 14.26
C ILE A 141 -0.58 -2.24 13.86
N LYS A 142 -1.41 -2.66 14.82
CA LYS A 142 -2.61 -3.45 14.54
C LYS A 142 -3.58 -2.74 13.60
N LYS A 143 -3.99 -1.52 13.94
CA LYS A 143 -4.97 -0.75 13.15
C LYS A 143 -4.38 -0.15 11.88
N THR A 144 -3.08 0.14 11.87
CA THR A 144 -2.41 0.77 10.74
C THR A 144 -2.02 -0.22 9.64
N PHE A 145 -1.58 -1.42 10.01
CA PHE A 145 -1.06 -2.41 9.07
C PHE A 145 -1.86 -3.71 9.06
N LEU A 146 -2.11 -4.32 10.22
CA LEU A 146 -2.69 -5.66 10.28
C LEU A 146 -4.13 -5.68 9.74
N VAL A 147 -4.98 -4.76 10.18
CA VAL A 147 -6.38 -4.68 9.73
C VAL A 147 -6.47 -4.42 8.23
N PRO A 148 -5.78 -3.40 7.64
CA PRO A 148 -5.78 -3.22 6.19
C PRO A 148 -5.21 -4.40 5.41
N VAL A 149 -4.18 -5.09 5.92
CA VAL A 149 -3.60 -6.28 5.26
C VAL A 149 -4.60 -7.43 5.21
N ILE A 150 -5.29 -7.73 6.32
CA ILE A 150 -6.31 -8.79 6.36
C ILE A 150 -7.47 -8.44 5.41
N ALA A 151 -8.00 -7.22 5.50
CA ALA A 151 -9.08 -6.76 4.63
C ALA A 151 -8.69 -6.80 3.15
N ALA A 152 -7.47 -6.37 2.82
CA ALA A 152 -6.93 -6.41 1.47
C ALA A 152 -6.68 -7.84 0.98
N GLY A 153 -6.28 -8.76 1.85
CA GLY A 153 -6.15 -10.18 1.53
C GLY A 153 -7.50 -10.79 1.10
N VAL A 154 -8.56 -10.54 1.87
CA VAL A 154 -9.92 -10.97 1.51
C VAL A 154 -10.36 -10.33 0.19
N MET A 155 -10.13 -9.03 0.02
CA MET A 155 -10.36 -8.31 -1.23
C MET A 155 -9.64 -8.95 -2.42
N GLY A 156 -8.35 -9.26 -2.28
CA GLY A 156 -7.54 -9.85 -3.35
C GLY A 156 -8.06 -11.21 -3.79
N ILE A 157 -8.45 -12.06 -2.83
CA ILE A 157 -9.08 -13.36 -3.11
C ILE A 157 -10.42 -13.17 -3.84
N ALA A 158 -11.28 -12.28 -3.34
CA ALA A 158 -12.56 -11.99 -3.97
C ALA A 158 -12.40 -11.46 -5.40
N ALA A 159 -11.51 -10.50 -5.61
CA ALA A 159 -11.22 -9.93 -6.93
C ALA A 159 -10.68 -11.00 -7.90
N TYR A 160 -9.77 -11.85 -7.46
CA TYR A 160 -9.24 -12.95 -8.25
C TYR A 160 -10.35 -13.94 -8.67
N LEU A 161 -11.21 -14.34 -7.74
CA LEU A 161 -12.32 -15.27 -8.02
C LEU A 161 -13.33 -14.64 -8.99
N VAL A 162 -13.74 -13.39 -8.76
CA VAL A 162 -14.65 -12.66 -9.65
C VAL A 162 -14.06 -12.58 -11.05
N HIS A 163 -12.80 -12.18 -11.19
CA HIS A 163 -12.14 -12.15 -12.49
C HIS A 163 -12.17 -13.53 -13.17
N ARG A 164 -11.82 -14.59 -12.44
CA ARG A 164 -11.75 -15.94 -13.00
C ARG A 164 -13.11 -16.43 -13.52
N VAL A 165 -14.19 -16.16 -12.77
CA VAL A 165 -15.56 -16.57 -13.16
C VAL A 165 -16.05 -15.76 -14.35
N PHE A 166 -15.94 -14.43 -14.30
CA PHE A 166 -16.47 -13.56 -15.35
C PHE A 166 -15.66 -13.60 -16.63
N ASN A 167 -14.35 -13.92 -16.56
CA ASN A 167 -13.52 -14.05 -17.76
C ASN A 167 -13.97 -15.18 -18.69
N LEU A 168 -14.77 -16.14 -18.19
CA LEU A 168 -15.33 -17.18 -19.03
C LEU A 168 -16.43 -16.67 -19.98
N PHE A 169 -17.08 -15.55 -19.64
CA PHE A 169 -18.25 -15.03 -20.36
C PHE A 169 -18.03 -13.65 -20.97
N ALA A 170 -17.29 -12.78 -20.30
CA ALA A 170 -17.20 -11.35 -20.63
C ALA A 170 -15.83 -10.88 -21.16
N GLY A 171 -14.87 -11.79 -21.27
CA GLY A 171 -13.50 -11.44 -21.69
C GLY A 171 -12.68 -10.72 -20.61
N ASN A 172 -11.37 -10.58 -20.85
CA ASN A 172 -10.43 -10.12 -19.82
C ASN A 172 -10.69 -8.69 -19.32
N THR A 173 -10.94 -7.74 -20.20
CA THR A 173 -11.05 -6.32 -19.83
C THR A 173 -12.25 -6.04 -18.94
N ILE A 174 -13.44 -6.52 -19.32
CA ILE A 174 -14.67 -6.33 -18.55
C ILE A 174 -14.56 -7.03 -17.20
N SER A 175 -14.06 -8.25 -17.21
CA SER A 175 -13.85 -9.05 -15.99
C SER A 175 -12.85 -8.41 -15.03
N THR A 176 -11.80 -7.77 -15.53
CA THR A 176 -10.82 -7.07 -14.72
C THR A 176 -11.45 -5.84 -14.05
N ILE A 177 -12.19 -5.02 -14.80
CA ILE A 177 -12.85 -3.83 -14.27
C ILE A 177 -13.88 -4.24 -13.20
N LEU A 178 -14.70 -5.26 -13.50
CA LEU A 178 -15.69 -5.77 -12.54
C LEU A 178 -15.02 -6.30 -11.26
N ALA A 179 -13.92 -7.05 -11.40
CA ALA A 179 -13.15 -7.57 -10.27
C ALA A 179 -12.59 -6.46 -9.39
N VAL A 180 -12.10 -5.36 -9.98
CA VAL A 180 -11.63 -4.19 -9.23
C VAL A 180 -12.78 -3.52 -8.47
N CYS A 181 -13.93 -3.31 -9.11
CA CYS A 181 -15.10 -2.70 -8.46
C CYS A 181 -15.61 -3.56 -7.30
N VAL A 182 -15.80 -4.86 -7.51
CA VAL A 182 -16.23 -5.78 -6.44
C VAL A 182 -15.19 -5.86 -5.33
N GLY A 183 -13.90 -5.91 -5.69
CA GLY A 183 -12.81 -5.89 -4.73
C GLY A 183 -12.87 -4.65 -3.83
N ALA A 184 -13.04 -3.46 -4.40
CA ALA A 184 -13.14 -2.22 -3.63
C ALA A 184 -14.31 -2.24 -2.62
N VAL A 185 -15.48 -2.76 -3.03
CA VAL A 185 -16.64 -2.92 -2.13
C VAL A 185 -16.34 -3.91 -1.01
N VAL A 186 -15.80 -5.08 -1.34
CA VAL A 186 -15.41 -6.11 -0.35
C VAL A 186 -14.39 -5.55 0.64
N TYR A 187 -13.39 -4.80 0.16
CA TYR A 187 -12.41 -4.16 1.02
C TYR A 187 -13.06 -3.19 2.01
N GLY A 188 -13.93 -2.30 1.53
CA GLY A 188 -14.65 -1.35 2.37
C GLY A 188 -15.46 -2.03 3.46
N ILE A 189 -16.22 -3.07 3.12
CA ILE A 189 -17.02 -3.86 4.08
C ILE A 189 -16.10 -4.55 5.11
N CYS A 190 -15.04 -5.22 4.68
CA CYS A 190 -14.11 -5.88 5.57
C CYS A 190 -13.39 -4.89 6.50
N LEU A 191 -13.00 -3.73 5.98
CA LEU A 191 -12.30 -2.70 6.75
C LEU A 191 -13.18 -2.14 7.87
N VAL A 192 -14.48 -1.91 7.60
CA VAL A 192 -15.45 -1.47 8.60
C VAL A 192 -15.68 -2.56 9.65
N LYS A 193 -15.96 -3.80 9.24
CA LYS A 193 -16.19 -4.93 10.16
C LYS A 193 -15.00 -5.25 11.07
N LEU A 194 -13.79 -5.03 10.59
CA LEU A 194 -12.56 -5.24 11.38
C LEU A 194 -12.20 -4.02 12.25
N GLY A 195 -13.05 -2.96 12.28
CA GLY A 195 -12.79 -1.74 13.05
C GLY A 195 -11.61 -0.93 12.51
N GLY A 196 -11.27 -1.08 11.23
CA GLY A 196 -10.22 -0.34 10.55
C GLY A 196 -10.58 1.13 10.36
N ILE A 197 -11.86 1.45 10.17
CA ILE A 197 -12.41 2.81 10.14
C ILE A 197 -13.54 2.88 11.17
N LEU A 198 -13.54 3.94 11.96
CA LEU A 198 -14.59 4.21 12.96
C LEU A 198 -15.76 4.96 12.31
N GLU A 199 -16.98 4.73 12.81
CA GLU A 199 -18.19 5.46 12.35
C GLU A 199 -18.00 6.98 12.30
N ARG A 200 -17.36 7.55 13.32
CA ARG A 200 -17.06 9.00 13.39
C ARG A 200 -16.16 9.48 12.25
N GLU A 201 -15.31 8.62 11.72
CA GLU A 201 -14.42 8.95 10.60
C GLU A 201 -15.18 8.91 9.28
N ILE A 202 -16.11 7.95 9.13
CA ILE A 202 -17.01 7.86 7.97
C ILE A 202 -17.91 9.10 7.89
N ARG A 203 -18.50 9.54 9.01
CA ARG A 203 -19.36 10.73 9.07
C ARG A 203 -18.63 12.04 8.74
N ARG A 204 -17.31 12.09 8.84
CA ARG A 204 -16.49 13.25 8.43
C ARG A 204 -16.25 13.34 6.92
N LEU A 205 -16.56 12.32 6.15
CA LEU A 205 -16.44 12.34 4.69
C LEU A 205 -17.59 13.15 4.07
N PRO A 206 -17.39 13.78 2.91
CA PRO A 206 -18.48 14.40 2.17
C PRO A 206 -19.54 13.34 1.84
N LYS A 207 -20.79 13.53 2.26
CA LYS A 207 -21.89 12.55 2.25
C LYS A 207 -21.69 11.34 3.19
N GLY A 208 -20.84 11.46 4.19
CA GLY A 208 -20.52 10.40 5.14
C GLY A 208 -21.69 9.94 5.99
N ASP A 209 -22.66 10.84 6.27
CA ASP A 209 -23.86 10.48 7.01
C ASP A 209 -24.75 9.48 6.24
N LEU A 210 -24.91 9.67 4.93
CA LEU A 210 -25.64 8.71 4.08
C LEU A 210 -24.95 7.34 4.03
N LEU A 211 -23.62 7.33 3.96
CA LEU A 211 -22.83 6.10 3.96
C LEU A 211 -22.92 5.39 5.33
N ALA A 212 -22.80 6.13 6.42
CA ALA A 212 -22.89 5.57 7.77
C ALA A 212 -24.26 4.95 8.03
N ASP A 213 -25.34 5.66 7.69
CA ASP A 213 -26.71 5.18 7.87
C ASP A 213 -27.00 3.95 6.99
N LEU A 214 -26.46 3.89 5.79
CA LEU A 214 -26.56 2.72 4.90
C LEU A 214 -25.81 1.52 5.48
N LEU A 215 -24.61 1.71 6.01
CA LEU A 215 -23.81 0.66 6.65
C LEU A 215 -24.49 0.13 7.93
N ILE A 216 -25.12 1.00 8.72
CA ILE A 216 -25.91 0.62 9.90
C ILE A 216 -27.12 -0.20 9.49
N ARG A 217 -27.87 0.22 8.44
CA ARG A 217 -29.02 -0.55 7.92
C ARG A 217 -28.63 -1.94 7.41
N LEU A 218 -27.42 -2.09 6.88
CA LEU A 218 -26.87 -3.37 6.39
C LEU A 218 -26.23 -4.21 7.51
N ASN A 219 -26.31 -3.78 8.77
CA ASN A 219 -25.71 -4.45 9.93
C ASN A 219 -24.20 -4.71 9.76
N ILE A 220 -23.50 -3.74 9.15
CA ILE A 220 -22.05 -3.81 8.87
C ILE A 220 -21.28 -2.98 9.91
N LEU A 221 -21.90 -1.95 10.49
CA LEU A 221 -21.39 -1.10 11.58
C LEU A 221 -21.94 -1.50 12.95
#